data_0c4cdb336d8ee91991e4ef85783083d4
#
_entry.id   0c4cdb336d8ee91991e4ef85783083d4
#
_cell.length_a   1.000
_cell.length_b   1.000
_cell.length_c   1.000
_cell.angle_alpha   90.00
_cell.angle_beta   90.00
_cell.angle_gamma   90.00
#
_symmetry.space_group_name_H-M   'P 1'
#
loop_
_entity.id
_entity.type
_entity.pdbx_description
1 polymer ?
#
loop_
_entity_poly.entity_id
_entity_poly.type
_entity_poly.pdbx_seq_one_letter_code
_entity_poly.pdbx_strand_id
1 'polypeptide(L)'
;MLRQLIINVLGNVDSGKTQLLDTIRNTSIIESEPGRITQSIGCTLVPIDTIKKISGHLLKALKLDIKLPGILFIDSPGHAAFTNLRRRGGNLADIAIIVIDINEGIKPQTIECIDILRQYKTPFVVALNKIDLMQGSVTNSNTTLLENIEQQNEKTRIMLEKKLS
;
A
#
# COMPACT_ATOMS: atom_id res chain seq x y z
N MET A 1 -22.57 -5.73 -14.03
CA MET A 1 -21.27 -6.36 -13.67
C MET A 1 -20.51 -5.36 -12.81
N LEU A 2 -20.08 -5.72 -11.58
CA LEU A 2 -19.29 -4.83 -10.74
C LEU A 2 -17.87 -4.73 -11.34
N ARG A 3 -17.34 -3.50 -11.47
CA ARG A 3 -15.96 -3.29 -11.91
C ARG A 3 -14.97 -3.53 -10.77
N GLN A 4 -13.75 -3.78 -11.11
CA GLN A 4 -12.64 -3.86 -10.14
C GLN A 4 -12.37 -2.50 -9.51
N LEU A 5 -11.96 -2.51 -8.24
CA LEU A 5 -11.43 -1.33 -7.56
C LEU A 5 -10.01 -1.06 -8.07
N ILE A 6 -9.73 0.17 -8.43
CA ILE A 6 -8.41 0.59 -8.92
C ILE A 6 -7.71 1.35 -7.81
N ILE A 7 -6.54 0.85 -7.40
CA ILE A 7 -5.69 1.47 -6.38
C ILE A 7 -4.38 1.91 -7.01
N ASN A 8 -4.03 3.18 -6.84
CA ASN A 8 -2.74 3.70 -7.26
C ASN A 8 -1.77 3.73 -6.08
N VAL A 9 -0.55 3.21 -6.26
CA VAL A 9 0.49 3.21 -5.24
C VAL A 9 1.51 4.30 -5.56
N LEU A 10 1.64 5.25 -4.65
CA LEU A 10 2.44 6.46 -4.77
C LEU A 10 3.47 6.53 -3.65
N GLY A 11 4.48 7.34 -3.81
CA GLY A 11 5.51 7.58 -2.79
C GLY A 11 6.85 7.93 -3.41
N ASN A 12 7.79 8.34 -2.57
CA ASN A 12 9.14 8.71 -3.00
C ASN A 12 9.90 7.52 -3.59
N VAL A 13 10.98 7.80 -4.31
CA VAL A 13 11.98 6.78 -4.68
C VAL A 13 12.47 6.13 -3.38
N ASP A 14 12.69 4.83 -3.41
CA ASP A 14 13.15 4.01 -2.27
C ASP A 14 12.21 3.93 -1.04
N SER A 15 10.99 4.47 -1.09
CA SER A 15 10.03 4.30 0.01
C SER A 15 9.51 2.86 0.18
N GLY A 16 9.83 1.95 -0.77
CA GLY A 16 9.46 0.54 -0.73
C GLY A 16 8.15 0.20 -1.45
N LYS A 17 7.67 1.06 -2.36
CA LYS A 17 6.47 0.79 -3.19
C LYS A 17 6.55 -0.54 -3.94
N THR A 18 7.65 -0.76 -4.64
CA THR A 18 7.87 -1.97 -5.43
C THR A 18 7.89 -3.21 -4.53
N GLN A 19 8.56 -3.13 -3.38
CA GLN A 19 8.59 -4.23 -2.41
C GLN A 19 7.19 -4.53 -1.85
N LEU A 20 6.39 -3.52 -1.55
CA LEU A 20 5.01 -3.69 -1.12
C LEU A 20 4.19 -4.40 -2.20
N LEU A 21 4.29 -3.94 -3.45
CA LEU A 21 3.58 -4.54 -4.58
C LEU A 21 4.06 -5.97 -4.87
N ASP A 22 5.36 -6.24 -4.76
CA ASP A 22 5.91 -7.58 -4.95
C ASP A 22 5.45 -8.54 -3.84
N THR A 23 5.33 -8.07 -2.61
CA THR A 23 4.75 -8.86 -1.52
C THR A 23 3.30 -9.21 -1.82
N ILE A 24 2.50 -8.26 -2.29
CA ILE A 24 1.10 -8.47 -2.69
C ILE A 24 1.03 -9.44 -3.89
N ARG A 25 1.92 -9.29 -4.87
CA ARG A 25 2.02 -10.20 -6.03
C ARG A 25 2.38 -11.61 -5.62
N ASN A 26 3.42 -11.77 -4.81
CA ASN A 26 3.88 -13.09 -4.36
C ASN A 26 2.80 -13.81 -3.57
N THR A 27 2.08 -13.12 -2.71
CA THR A 27 0.94 -13.68 -2.00
C THR A 27 -0.17 -14.11 -2.97
N SER A 28 -0.40 -13.36 -4.04
CA SER A 28 -1.39 -13.69 -5.08
C SER A 28 -0.95 -14.87 -5.95
N ILE A 29 0.35 -15.02 -6.22
CA ILE A 29 0.92 -16.09 -7.05
C ILE A 29 0.96 -17.41 -6.29
N ILE A 30 1.34 -17.40 -5.03
CA ILE A 30 1.38 -18.60 -4.18
C ILE A 30 0.00 -19.23 -4.07
N GLU A 31 -1.06 -18.45 -4.18
CA GLU A 31 -2.44 -18.91 -4.06
C GLU A 31 -3.16 -19.14 -5.40
N SER A 32 -2.59 -18.68 -6.52
CA SER A 32 -3.11 -18.92 -7.87
C SER A 32 -2.34 -20.06 -8.55
N GLU A 33 -3.04 -21.01 -9.15
CA GLU A 33 -2.43 -22.07 -9.96
C GLU A 33 -1.49 -21.48 -11.04
N PRO A 34 -0.37 -22.18 -11.39
CA PRO A 34 0.60 -21.70 -12.35
C PRO A 34 -0.03 -21.52 -13.74
N GLY A 35 -0.25 -20.29 -14.18
CA GLY A 35 -0.79 -20.01 -15.52
C GLY A 35 -1.29 -18.59 -15.77
N ARG A 36 -1.44 -17.75 -14.77
CA ARG A 36 -1.90 -16.36 -14.96
C ARG A 36 -0.86 -15.33 -14.49
N ILE A 37 0.25 -15.29 -15.19
CA ILE A 37 1.22 -14.20 -15.06
C ILE A 37 0.76 -13.10 -16.03
N THR A 38 0.07 -12.09 -15.49
CA THR A 38 -0.12 -10.85 -16.25
C THR A 38 1.16 -10.04 -16.11
N GLN A 39 2.10 -10.28 -17.00
CA GLN A 39 3.30 -9.46 -17.18
C GLN A 39 2.91 -8.18 -17.92
N SER A 40 2.24 -7.25 -17.28
CA SER A 40 2.21 -5.87 -17.75
C SER A 40 2.91 -4.99 -16.71
N ILE A 41 3.93 -4.30 -17.17
CA ILE A 41 4.73 -3.34 -16.39
C ILE A 41 3.76 -2.38 -15.69
N GLY A 42 3.79 -2.41 -14.34
CA GLY A 42 3.08 -1.45 -13.51
C GLY A 42 1.66 -1.78 -13.06
N CYS A 43 1.05 -2.91 -13.42
CA CYS A 43 -0.30 -3.28 -12.96
C CYS A 43 -0.33 -4.67 -12.32
N THR A 44 -1.00 -4.81 -11.18
CA THR A 44 -1.19 -6.09 -10.49
C THR A 44 -2.66 -6.28 -10.15
N LEU A 45 -3.26 -7.34 -10.68
CA LEU A 45 -4.63 -7.73 -10.34
C LEU A 45 -4.60 -8.74 -9.19
N VAL A 46 -5.27 -8.41 -8.09
CA VAL A 46 -5.44 -9.30 -6.94
C VAL A 46 -6.92 -9.71 -6.87
N PRO A 47 -7.24 -10.99 -7.08
CA PRO A 47 -8.62 -11.50 -6.97
C PRO A 47 -9.17 -11.31 -5.55
N ILE A 48 -10.49 -11.14 -5.44
CA ILE A 48 -11.14 -10.92 -4.13
C ILE A 48 -10.93 -12.11 -3.18
N ASP A 49 -10.86 -13.34 -3.70
CA ASP A 49 -10.66 -14.54 -2.88
C ASP A 49 -9.31 -14.52 -2.19
N THR A 50 -8.26 -14.06 -2.88
CA THR A 50 -6.94 -13.85 -2.29
C THR A 50 -6.99 -12.80 -1.17
N ILE A 51 -7.70 -11.68 -1.40
CA ILE A 51 -7.88 -10.64 -0.39
C ILE A 51 -8.63 -11.18 0.84
N LYS A 52 -9.70 -11.95 0.61
CA LYS A 52 -10.47 -12.59 1.69
C LYS A 52 -9.64 -13.58 2.50
N LYS A 53 -8.70 -14.29 1.87
CA LYS A 53 -7.79 -15.20 2.58
C LYS A 53 -6.78 -14.42 3.43
N ILE A 54 -6.15 -13.39 2.89
CA ILE A 54 -5.14 -12.58 3.59
C ILE A 54 -5.79 -11.79 4.74
N SER A 55 -6.92 -11.16 4.48
CA SER A 55 -7.56 -10.19 5.39
C SER A 55 -8.85 -10.73 6.04
N GLY A 56 -9.16 -12.01 5.90
CA GLY A 56 -10.45 -12.57 6.30
C GLY A 56 -10.77 -12.40 7.79
N HIS A 57 -9.77 -12.49 8.66
CA HIS A 57 -9.93 -12.22 10.08
C HIS A 57 -10.31 -10.77 10.35
N LEU A 58 -9.69 -9.82 9.64
CA LEU A 58 -9.96 -8.39 9.77
C LEU A 58 -11.34 -8.04 9.20
N LEU A 59 -11.70 -8.60 8.04
CA LEU A 59 -13.01 -8.41 7.43
C LEU A 59 -14.14 -8.89 8.34
N LYS A 60 -13.94 -10.04 8.99
CA LYS A 60 -14.90 -10.58 9.98
C LYS A 60 -14.99 -9.67 11.21
N ALA A 61 -13.87 -9.22 11.76
CA ALA A 61 -13.84 -8.33 12.91
C ALA A 61 -14.57 -7.00 12.65
N LEU A 62 -14.39 -6.45 11.44
CA LEU A 62 -15.05 -5.21 11.01
C LEU A 62 -16.47 -5.43 10.45
N LYS A 63 -16.96 -6.68 10.38
CA LYS A 63 -18.25 -7.06 9.79
C LYS A 63 -18.43 -6.55 8.35
N LEU A 64 -17.35 -6.55 7.56
CA LEU A 64 -17.35 -6.09 6.16
C LEU A 64 -17.57 -7.26 5.21
N ASP A 65 -18.56 -7.14 4.33
CA ASP A 65 -18.79 -8.03 3.19
C ASP A 65 -18.42 -7.32 1.89
N ILE A 66 -17.28 -7.67 1.32
CA ILE A 66 -16.76 -7.05 0.10
C ILE A 66 -17.26 -7.83 -1.11
N LYS A 67 -18.05 -7.17 -1.96
CA LYS A 67 -18.68 -7.74 -3.19
C LYS A 67 -17.97 -7.29 -4.48
N LEU A 68 -16.67 -7.06 -4.43
CA LEU A 68 -15.88 -6.68 -5.61
C LEU A 68 -15.25 -7.92 -6.25
N PRO A 69 -15.02 -7.94 -7.58
CA PRO A 69 -14.35 -9.05 -8.25
C PRO A 69 -12.86 -9.14 -7.93
N GLY A 70 -12.24 -8.02 -7.53
CA GLY A 70 -10.83 -7.92 -7.17
C GLY A 70 -10.36 -6.47 -7.10
N ILE A 71 -9.07 -6.30 -6.83
CA ILE A 71 -8.39 -5.01 -6.76
C ILE A 71 -7.29 -4.98 -7.82
N LEU A 72 -7.26 -3.92 -8.63
CA LEU A 72 -6.19 -3.63 -9.56
C LEU A 72 -5.25 -2.59 -8.94
N PHE A 73 -4.04 -3.00 -8.61
CA PHE A 73 -2.98 -2.10 -8.17
C PHE A 73 -2.23 -1.57 -9.38
N ILE A 74 -2.01 -0.26 -9.42
CA ILE A 74 -1.22 0.41 -10.44
C ILE A 74 0.03 0.97 -9.77
N ASP A 75 1.21 0.50 -10.21
CA ASP A 75 2.49 1.09 -9.85
C ASP A 75 2.75 2.28 -10.77
N SER A 76 2.79 3.46 -10.21
CA SER A 76 3.12 4.66 -10.97
C SER A 76 4.59 4.99 -10.76
N PRO A 77 5.47 4.73 -11.75
CA PRO A 77 6.88 5.09 -11.67
C PRO A 77 7.00 6.61 -11.64
N GLY A 78 7.25 7.14 -10.45
CA GLY A 78 7.55 8.54 -10.23
C GLY A 78 6.38 9.51 -10.54
N HIS A 79 6.60 10.74 -10.12
CA HIS A 79 5.67 11.86 -10.20
C HIS A 79 5.20 12.21 -11.62
N ALA A 80 6.10 12.15 -12.61
CA ALA A 80 5.82 12.56 -14.00
C ALA A 80 4.78 11.67 -14.71
N ALA A 81 4.78 10.37 -14.45
CA ALA A 81 3.80 9.46 -15.03
C ALA A 81 2.39 9.71 -14.49
N PHE A 82 2.28 10.05 -13.20
CA PHE A 82 1.01 10.35 -12.56
C PHE A 82 0.37 11.64 -13.11
N THR A 83 1.16 12.68 -13.36
CA THR A 83 0.70 13.95 -13.94
C THR A 83 0.27 13.77 -15.41
N ASN A 84 0.99 12.98 -16.17
CA ASN A 84 0.69 12.72 -17.59
C ASN A 84 -0.55 11.83 -17.79
N LEU A 85 -0.78 10.84 -16.93
CA LEU A 85 -1.96 9.99 -16.98
C LEU A 85 -3.24 10.78 -16.70
N ARG A 86 -3.18 11.80 -15.83
CA ARG A 86 -4.32 12.66 -15.49
C ARG A 86 -4.64 13.73 -16.52
N ARG A 87 -3.64 14.26 -17.23
CA ARG A 87 -3.86 15.21 -18.34
C ARG A 87 -4.72 14.61 -19.47
N ARG A 88 -4.83 13.28 -19.54
CA ARG A 88 -5.63 12.58 -20.54
C ARG A 88 -7.06 12.27 -20.14
N GLY A 89 -7.58 12.85 -19.07
CA GLY A 89 -9.03 12.96 -18.85
C GLY A 89 -9.67 11.92 -17.95
N GLY A 90 -9.14 11.64 -16.78
CA GLY A 90 -9.89 10.83 -15.83
C GLY A 90 -9.21 10.56 -14.50
N ASN A 91 -10.02 10.35 -13.49
CA ASN A 91 -9.59 9.82 -12.19
C ASN A 91 -9.26 8.34 -12.39
N LEU A 92 -7.97 8.01 -12.62
CA LEU A 92 -7.52 6.64 -12.95
C LEU A 92 -7.59 5.68 -11.77
N ALA A 93 -7.73 6.19 -10.56
CA ALA A 93 -7.79 5.38 -9.37
C ALA A 93 -8.97 5.77 -8.49
N ASP A 94 -9.58 4.78 -7.87
CA ASP A 94 -10.66 4.98 -6.89
C ASP A 94 -10.08 5.40 -5.54
N ILE A 95 -8.90 4.85 -5.18
CA ILE A 95 -8.17 5.10 -3.94
C ILE A 95 -6.69 5.17 -4.27
N ALA A 96 -5.94 5.96 -3.51
CA ALA A 96 -4.48 5.95 -3.57
C ALA A 96 -3.88 5.44 -2.26
N ILE A 97 -2.71 4.79 -2.35
CA ILE A 97 -1.86 4.45 -1.21
C ILE A 97 -0.59 5.27 -1.35
N ILE A 98 -0.28 6.09 -0.34
CA ILE A 98 0.97 6.85 -0.27
C ILE A 98 1.92 6.09 0.65
N VAL A 99 3.00 5.56 0.08
CA VAL A 99 4.02 4.82 0.84
C VAL A 99 5.12 5.79 1.28
N ILE A 100 5.32 5.89 2.58
CA ILE A 100 6.32 6.77 3.20
C ILE A 100 7.31 5.91 3.98
N ASP A 101 8.61 6.12 3.75
CA ASP A 101 9.65 5.57 4.62
C ASP A 101 9.61 6.31 5.96
N ILE A 102 9.34 5.59 7.05
CA ILE A 102 9.21 6.19 8.39
C ILE A 102 10.53 6.84 8.85
N ASN A 103 11.67 6.39 8.36
CA ASN A 103 12.97 6.95 8.73
C ASN A 103 13.26 8.26 8.02
N GLU A 104 12.80 8.40 6.77
CA GLU A 104 12.98 9.60 5.96
C GLU A 104 11.90 10.65 6.18
N GLY A 105 10.68 10.21 6.53
CA GLY A 105 9.51 11.09 6.70
C GLY A 105 8.95 11.63 5.39
N ILE A 106 8.22 12.74 5.52
CA ILE A 106 7.54 13.38 4.38
C ILE A 106 8.56 14.15 3.54
N LYS A 107 8.68 13.80 2.27
CA LYS A 107 9.54 14.46 1.28
C LYS A 107 8.72 15.43 0.40
N PRO A 108 9.35 16.38 -0.29
CA PRO A 108 8.64 17.29 -1.20
C PRO A 108 7.76 16.58 -2.23
N GLN A 109 8.22 15.46 -2.79
CA GLN A 109 7.43 14.63 -3.70
C GLN A 109 6.18 14.04 -3.05
N THR A 110 6.24 13.72 -1.76
CA THR A 110 5.09 13.22 -1.00
C THR A 110 4.03 14.31 -0.85
N ILE A 111 4.47 15.54 -0.52
CA ILE A 111 3.57 16.71 -0.41
C ILE A 111 2.88 16.93 -1.75
N GLU A 112 3.63 16.96 -2.84
CA GLU A 112 3.09 17.14 -4.17
C GLU A 112 2.07 16.06 -4.56
N CYS A 113 2.32 14.79 -4.20
CA CYS A 113 1.34 13.72 -4.37
C CYS A 113 0.04 13.99 -3.58
N ILE A 114 0.16 14.43 -2.33
CA ILE A 114 -0.99 14.76 -1.48
C ILE A 114 -1.81 15.92 -2.07
N ASP A 115 -1.14 16.95 -2.53
CA ASP A 115 -1.81 18.12 -3.12
C ASP A 115 -2.56 17.76 -4.40
N ILE A 116 -1.95 16.91 -5.24
CA ILE A 116 -2.60 16.39 -6.43
C ILE A 116 -3.83 15.55 -6.05
N LEU A 117 -3.72 14.64 -5.08
CA LEU A 117 -4.84 13.81 -4.65
C LEU A 117 -5.99 14.64 -4.08
N ARG A 118 -5.68 15.70 -3.31
CA ARG A 118 -6.66 16.66 -2.79
C ARG A 118 -7.34 17.45 -3.92
N GLN A 119 -6.57 17.95 -4.87
CA GLN A 119 -7.09 18.70 -6.03
C GLN A 119 -8.12 17.87 -6.81
N TYR A 120 -7.84 16.58 -6.98
CA TYR A 120 -8.73 15.66 -7.72
C TYR A 120 -9.75 14.93 -6.83
N LYS A 121 -9.78 15.25 -5.54
CA LYS A 121 -10.69 14.62 -4.56
C LYS A 121 -10.58 13.09 -4.56
N THR A 122 -9.38 12.55 -4.78
CA THR A 122 -9.12 11.11 -4.71
C THR A 122 -8.85 10.74 -3.25
N PRO A 123 -9.65 9.86 -2.64
CA PRO A 123 -9.37 9.38 -1.28
C PRO A 123 -8.03 8.64 -1.25
N PHE A 124 -7.30 8.77 -0.16
CA PHE A 124 -6.03 8.09 0.00
C PHE A 124 -5.80 7.62 1.44
N VAL A 125 -4.97 6.60 1.58
CA VAL A 125 -4.42 6.13 2.84
C VAL A 125 -2.90 6.27 2.83
N VAL A 126 -2.30 6.46 4.00
CA VAL A 126 -0.85 6.53 4.16
C VAL A 126 -0.37 5.20 4.72
N ALA A 127 0.62 4.60 4.06
CA ALA A 127 1.32 3.41 4.52
C ALA A 127 2.72 3.81 4.98
N LEU A 128 2.96 3.80 6.29
CA LEU A 128 4.30 3.99 6.85
C LEU A 128 5.07 2.69 6.74
N ASN A 129 6.12 2.71 5.95
CA ASN A 129 6.94 1.56 5.62
C ASN A 129 8.29 1.60 6.34
N LYS A 130 8.99 0.45 6.36
CA LYS A 130 10.33 0.26 6.93
C LYS A 130 10.41 0.53 8.44
N ILE A 131 9.35 0.17 9.16
CA ILE A 131 9.31 0.26 10.63
C ILE A 131 10.37 -0.66 11.25
N ASP A 132 10.64 -1.80 10.61
CA ASP A 132 11.69 -2.76 10.94
C ASP A 132 13.11 -2.16 10.90
N LEU A 133 13.32 -1.13 10.09
CA LEU A 133 14.61 -0.43 9.95
C LEU A 133 14.75 0.75 10.91
N MET A 134 13.80 1.00 11.79
CA MET A 134 13.95 2.03 12.83
C MET A 134 15.05 1.65 13.82
N GLN A 135 15.82 2.64 14.27
CA GLN A 135 16.88 2.42 15.24
C GLN A 135 16.35 1.78 16.53
N GLY A 136 16.89 0.62 16.88
CA GLY A 136 16.48 -0.15 18.06
C GLY A 136 15.20 -0.96 17.87
N SER A 137 14.64 -1.03 16.67
CA SER A 137 13.51 -1.90 16.35
C SER A 137 13.91 -3.37 16.42
N VAL A 138 13.09 -4.16 17.07
CA VAL A 138 13.21 -5.62 17.12
C VAL A 138 11.97 -6.19 16.44
N THR A 139 12.16 -6.98 15.38
CA THR A 139 11.07 -7.62 14.65
C THR A 139 11.07 -9.13 14.86
N ASN A 140 9.91 -9.67 15.15
CA ASN A 140 9.68 -11.10 15.24
C ASN A 140 8.71 -11.52 14.13
N SER A 141 9.18 -12.35 13.19
CA SER A 141 8.38 -12.82 12.06
C SER A 141 7.18 -13.70 12.45
N ASN A 142 7.17 -14.21 13.67
CA ASN A 142 6.11 -15.09 14.17
C ASN A 142 4.98 -14.35 14.89
N THR A 143 5.07 -13.03 15.00
CA THR A 143 4.09 -12.19 15.68
C THR A 143 3.45 -11.18 14.73
N THR A 144 2.29 -10.68 15.07
CA THR A 144 1.61 -9.64 14.31
C THR A 144 2.35 -8.31 14.41
N LEU A 145 2.05 -7.36 13.51
CA LEU A 145 2.62 -6.01 13.56
C LEU A 145 2.31 -5.30 14.89
N LEU A 146 1.09 -5.45 15.42
CA LEU A 146 0.70 -4.83 16.69
C LEU A 146 1.49 -5.40 17.86
N GLU A 147 1.61 -6.72 17.94
CA GLU A 147 2.43 -7.39 18.97
C GLU A 147 3.91 -6.97 18.84
N ASN A 148 4.44 -6.86 17.63
CA ASN A 148 5.80 -6.36 17.42
C ASN A 148 5.95 -4.92 17.93
N ILE A 149 4.98 -4.04 17.71
CA ILE A 149 5.00 -2.67 18.22
C ILE A 149 4.95 -2.64 19.74
N GLU A 150 4.12 -3.47 20.36
CA GLU A 150 4.01 -3.57 21.82
C GLU A 150 5.28 -4.10 22.49
N GLN A 151 6.00 -5.00 21.82
CA GLN A 151 7.25 -5.60 22.30
C GLN A 151 8.47 -4.69 22.14
N GLN A 152 8.34 -3.54 21.46
CA GLN A 152 9.45 -2.59 21.33
C GLN A 152 9.82 -2.00 22.70
N ASN A 153 11.11 -1.64 22.84
CA ASN A 153 11.53 -0.89 24.01
C ASN A 153 10.87 0.50 24.05
N GLU A 154 10.78 1.08 25.22
CA GLU A 154 10.10 2.36 25.45
C GLU A 154 10.62 3.49 24.56
N LYS A 155 11.95 3.56 24.35
CA LYS A 155 12.58 4.57 23.50
C LYS A 155 12.13 4.44 22.03
N THR A 156 12.05 3.22 21.49
CA THR A 156 11.61 2.97 20.12
C THR A 156 10.10 3.26 19.98
N ARG A 157 9.29 2.93 21.00
CA ARG A 157 7.86 3.27 21.02
C ARG A 157 7.62 4.78 20.98
N ILE A 158 8.31 5.54 21.81
CA ILE A 158 8.21 7.02 21.81
C ILE A 158 8.66 7.60 20.47
N MET A 159 9.72 7.05 19.85
CA MET A 159 10.14 7.47 18.51
C MET A 159 9.06 7.18 17.46
N LEU A 160 8.43 6.02 17.52
CA LEU A 160 7.35 5.64 16.61
C LEU A 160 6.15 6.57 16.78
N GLU A 161 5.69 6.80 17.99
CA GLU A 161 4.58 7.71 18.30
C GLU A 161 4.86 9.14 17.80
N LYS A 162 6.07 9.65 18.02
CA LYS A 162 6.48 10.96 17.52
C LYS A 162 6.49 11.06 15.99
N LYS A 163 6.74 9.95 15.29
CA LYS A 163 6.71 9.93 13.82
C LYS A 163 5.30 9.74 13.25
N LEU A 164 4.37 9.25 14.09
CA LEU A 164 2.96 9.08 13.75
C LEU A 164 2.13 10.33 14.00
N SER A 165 2.57 11.24 14.88
CA SER A 165 1.94 12.53 15.20
C SER A 165 2.33 13.62 14.21
#